data_32d8c616b65cd931b07f9c65e6694bb9
#
_entry.id   32d8c616b65cd931b07f9c65e6694bb9
#
_cell.length_a   1.000
_cell.length_b   1.000
_cell.length_c   1.000
_cell.angle_alpha   90.00
_cell.angle_beta   90.00
_cell.angle_gamma   90.00
#
_symmetry.space_group_name_H-M   'P 1'
#
loop_
_entity.id
_entity.type
_entity.pdbx_description
1 polymer ?
#
loop_
_entity_poly.entity_id
_entity_poly.type
_entity_poly.pdbx_seq_one_letter_code
_entity_poly.pdbx_strand_id
1 'polypeptide(L)'
;MKNTVVKATSESDKLYTEVKTADKNFFVDEPIEIGGTDLSPNPIEYFLGSLAACTTITLQLYAKRKGWNRGKIEVIAELDTNDSQDKKIIKTIRFENQLSDEQVERLYAIAEKCPVAKLISEVVPMKMNY
;
A
#
# COMPACT_ATOMS: atom_id res chain seq x y z
N MET A 1 -9.29 21.50 -1.53
CA MET A 1 -9.14 20.05 -1.78
C MET A 1 -10.16 19.27 -0.96
N LYS A 2 -10.72 18.25 -1.57
CA LYS A 2 -11.65 17.37 -0.85
C LYS A 2 -10.89 16.40 0.03
N ASN A 3 -11.47 16.07 1.18
CA ASN A 3 -10.94 15.01 2.01
C ASN A 3 -11.14 13.65 1.31
N THR A 4 -10.19 12.75 1.50
CA THR A 4 -10.37 11.35 1.10
C THR A 4 -11.12 10.65 2.22
N VAL A 5 -12.26 10.05 1.89
CA VAL A 5 -13.14 9.41 2.87
C VAL A 5 -13.46 8.00 2.42
N VAL A 6 -13.34 7.05 3.32
CA VAL A 6 -13.80 5.67 3.12
C VAL A 6 -14.69 5.28 4.29
N LYS A 7 -15.66 4.40 4.02
CA LYS A 7 -16.60 3.92 5.03
C LYS A 7 -16.58 2.39 5.04
N ALA A 8 -16.36 1.81 6.20
CA ALA A 8 -16.39 0.36 6.38
C ALA A 8 -17.65 -0.04 7.15
N THR A 9 -18.31 -1.09 6.69
CA THR A 9 -19.53 -1.60 7.30
C THR A 9 -19.48 -3.12 7.34
N SER A 10 -19.73 -3.69 8.50
CA SER A 10 -19.88 -5.13 8.67
C SER A 10 -21.26 -5.45 9.25
N GLU A 11 -21.79 -6.60 8.86
CA GLU A 11 -23.00 -7.12 9.46
C GLU A 11 -22.70 -7.74 10.83
N SER A 12 -23.72 -7.85 11.67
CA SER A 12 -23.60 -8.51 12.97
C SER A 12 -23.06 -9.92 12.81
N ASP A 13 -22.13 -10.31 13.67
CA ASP A 13 -21.54 -11.64 13.72
C ASP A 13 -20.70 -12.02 12.49
N LYS A 14 -20.37 -11.06 11.62
CA LYS A 14 -19.54 -11.31 10.43
C LYS A 14 -18.34 -10.41 10.43
N LEU A 15 -17.17 -10.97 10.11
CA LEU A 15 -15.97 -10.19 9.92
C LEU A 15 -15.83 -9.65 8.50
N TYR A 16 -16.53 -10.27 7.54
CA TYR A 16 -16.54 -9.82 6.15
C TYR A 16 -17.09 -8.40 6.07
N THR A 17 -16.25 -7.48 5.65
CA THR A 17 -16.54 -6.05 5.74
C THR A 17 -16.50 -5.43 4.36
N GLU A 18 -17.51 -4.63 4.04
CA GLU A 18 -17.50 -3.84 2.81
C GLU A 18 -16.89 -2.47 3.10
N VAL A 19 -15.97 -2.04 2.24
CA VAL A 19 -15.38 -0.70 2.29
C VAL A 19 -15.80 0.05 1.04
N LYS A 20 -16.37 1.24 1.23
CA LYS A 20 -16.83 2.09 0.14
C LYS A 20 -16.00 3.36 0.08
N THR A 21 -15.57 3.71 -1.12
CA THR A 21 -15.06 5.03 -1.45
C THR A 21 -16.21 5.89 -1.98
N ALA A 22 -15.92 7.04 -2.58
CA ALA A 22 -16.95 7.90 -3.16
C ALA A 22 -17.75 7.17 -4.26
N ASP A 23 -17.09 6.34 -5.07
CA ASP A 23 -17.70 5.71 -6.24
C ASP A 23 -17.32 4.25 -6.44
N LYS A 24 -16.56 3.66 -5.53
CA LYS A 24 -16.08 2.27 -5.64
C LYS A 24 -16.22 1.54 -4.32
N ASN A 25 -16.11 0.23 -4.38
CA ASN A 25 -16.13 -0.59 -3.18
C ASN A 25 -15.14 -1.74 -3.29
N PHE A 26 -14.74 -2.25 -2.14
CA PHE A 26 -13.95 -3.47 -2.03
C PHE A 26 -14.27 -4.14 -0.70
N PHE A 27 -13.82 -5.37 -0.54
CA PHE A 27 -14.15 -6.18 0.63
C PHE A 27 -12.90 -6.59 1.37
N VAL A 28 -13.02 -6.70 2.67
CA VAL A 28 -11.94 -7.06 3.58
C VAL A 28 -12.45 -8.18 4.48
N ASP A 29 -11.62 -9.18 4.72
CA ASP A 29 -11.99 -10.32 5.54
C ASP A 29 -10.81 -10.74 6.41
N GLU A 30 -10.96 -11.81 7.13
CA GLU A 30 -9.89 -12.44 7.89
C GLU A 30 -9.88 -13.95 7.57
N PRO A 31 -8.74 -14.63 7.86
CA PRO A 31 -8.69 -16.08 7.70
C PRO A 31 -9.70 -16.81 8.59
N ILE A 32 -10.01 -18.03 8.21
CA ILE A 32 -10.95 -18.89 8.94
C ILE A 32 -10.51 -19.08 10.39
N GLU A 33 -9.21 -19.17 10.64
CA GLU A 33 -8.64 -19.39 11.98
C GLU A 33 -8.97 -18.24 12.95
N ILE A 34 -9.22 -17.04 12.42
CA ILE A 34 -9.57 -15.87 13.23
C ILE A 34 -11.09 -15.71 13.35
N GLY A 35 -11.84 -16.44 12.52
CA GLY A 35 -13.30 -16.35 12.49
C GLY A 35 -13.84 -15.73 11.21
N GLY A 36 -12.99 -15.44 10.25
CA GLY A 36 -13.40 -14.95 8.94
C GLY A 36 -13.79 -16.07 7.99
N THR A 37 -14.07 -15.71 6.75
CA THR A 37 -14.41 -16.64 5.69
C THR A 37 -13.36 -16.75 4.59
N ASP A 38 -12.27 -16.01 4.73
CA ASP A 38 -11.12 -16.01 3.79
C ASP A 38 -11.53 -15.71 2.34
N LEU A 39 -12.53 -14.86 2.15
CA LEU A 39 -13.03 -14.50 0.83
C LEU A 39 -12.34 -13.29 0.23
N SER A 40 -11.60 -12.53 1.03
CA SER A 40 -10.93 -11.30 0.59
C SER A 40 -9.64 -11.12 1.37
N PRO A 41 -8.72 -10.27 0.87
CA PRO A 41 -7.52 -9.96 1.62
C PRO A 41 -7.84 -9.36 3.00
N ASN A 42 -6.92 -9.55 3.93
CA ASN A 42 -7.08 -9.00 5.28
C ASN A 42 -6.58 -7.55 5.35
N PRO A 43 -6.86 -6.84 6.46
CA PRO A 43 -6.48 -5.42 6.57
C PRO A 43 -4.99 -5.13 6.40
N ILE A 44 -4.13 -5.98 6.95
CA ILE A 44 -2.67 -5.78 6.81
C ILE A 44 -2.24 -5.95 5.36
N GLU A 45 -2.82 -6.93 4.64
CA GLU A 45 -2.54 -7.10 3.22
C GLU A 45 -2.98 -5.88 2.42
N TYR A 46 -4.13 -5.30 2.73
CA TYR A 46 -4.57 -4.05 2.09
C TYR A 46 -3.65 -2.88 2.43
N PHE A 47 -3.21 -2.78 3.66
CA PHE A 47 -2.26 -1.74 4.08
C PHE A 47 -0.96 -1.82 3.29
N LEU A 48 -0.35 -3.01 3.25
CA LEU A 48 0.89 -3.23 2.49
C LEU A 48 0.65 -3.08 0.99
N GLY A 49 -0.50 -3.56 0.51
CA GLY A 49 -0.88 -3.41 -0.90
C GLY A 49 -1.02 -1.96 -1.31
N SER A 50 -1.59 -1.12 -0.46
CA SER A 50 -1.71 0.31 -0.74
C SER A 50 -0.33 0.97 -0.86
N LEU A 51 0.60 0.61 0.01
CA LEU A 51 1.98 1.11 -0.04
C LEU A 51 2.67 0.64 -1.32
N ALA A 52 2.59 -0.65 -1.63
CA ALA A 52 3.21 -1.21 -2.82
C ALA A 52 2.64 -0.58 -4.09
N ALA A 53 1.32 -0.46 -4.19
CA ALA A 53 0.65 0.15 -5.35
C ALA A 53 1.01 1.62 -5.48
N CYS A 54 1.00 2.36 -4.38
CA CYS A 54 1.36 3.79 -4.40
C CYS A 54 2.79 4.00 -4.88
N THR A 55 3.72 3.18 -4.38
CA THR A 55 5.12 3.25 -4.82
C THR A 55 5.24 2.94 -6.31
N THR A 56 4.57 1.87 -6.78
CA THR A 56 4.57 1.48 -8.20
C THR A 56 4.06 2.62 -9.09
N ILE A 57 2.92 3.19 -8.73
CA ILE A 57 2.30 4.28 -9.50
C ILE A 57 3.22 5.50 -9.53
N THR A 58 3.79 5.86 -8.39
CA THR A 58 4.70 7.01 -8.29
C THR A 58 5.92 6.83 -9.18
N LEU A 59 6.52 5.63 -9.18
CA LEU A 59 7.67 5.34 -10.03
C LEU A 59 7.31 5.35 -11.50
N GLN A 60 6.15 4.78 -11.88
CA GLN A 60 5.71 4.79 -13.28
C GLN A 60 5.47 6.22 -13.78
N LEU A 61 4.85 7.05 -12.96
CA LEU A 61 4.61 8.45 -13.34
C LEU A 61 5.93 9.21 -13.51
N TYR A 62 6.88 9.02 -12.61
CA TYR A 62 8.18 9.68 -12.69
C TYR A 62 8.95 9.23 -13.93
N ALA A 63 9.05 7.91 -14.13
CA ALA A 63 9.79 7.35 -15.26
C ALA A 63 9.16 7.77 -16.61
N LYS A 64 7.83 7.85 -16.66
CA LYS A 64 7.11 8.32 -17.85
C LYS A 64 7.48 9.76 -18.18
N ARG A 65 7.51 10.65 -17.18
CA ARG A 65 7.90 12.05 -17.39
C ARG A 65 9.34 12.18 -17.88
N LYS A 66 10.23 11.32 -17.42
CA LYS A 66 11.63 11.32 -17.84
C LYS A 66 11.84 10.62 -19.19
N GLY A 67 10.85 9.93 -19.70
CA GLY A 67 10.98 9.15 -20.93
C GLY A 67 11.86 7.91 -20.78
N TRP A 68 11.99 7.38 -19.57
CA TRP A 68 12.82 6.21 -19.30
C TRP A 68 12.08 4.93 -19.67
N ASN A 69 12.74 4.03 -20.38
CA ASN A 69 12.18 2.75 -20.82
C ASN A 69 12.31 1.71 -19.71
N ARG A 70 11.39 1.74 -18.75
CA ARG A 70 11.44 0.92 -17.53
C ARG A 70 10.68 -0.39 -17.64
N GLY A 71 9.71 -0.50 -18.56
CA GLY A 71 8.81 -1.65 -18.64
C GLY A 71 7.95 -1.80 -17.38
N LYS A 72 7.68 -3.03 -16.99
CA LYS A 72 6.94 -3.29 -15.75
C LYS A 72 7.79 -2.90 -14.54
N ILE A 73 7.12 -2.35 -13.54
CA ILE A 73 7.73 -2.10 -12.23
C ILE A 73 6.97 -2.97 -11.22
N GLU A 74 7.71 -3.76 -10.47
CA GLU A 74 7.16 -4.63 -9.43
C GLU A 74 7.66 -4.14 -8.08
N VAL A 75 6.75 -3.94 -7.14
CA VAL A 75 7.09 -3.56 -5.77
C VAL A 75 6.50 -4.59 -4.83
N ILE A 76 7.35 -5.15 -3.99
CA ILE A 76 6.96 -6.07 -2.93
C ILE A 76 7.08 -5.32 -1.61
N ALA A 77 6.01 -5.26 -0.85
CA ALA A 77 6.01 -4.68 0.50
C ALA A 77 5.79 -5.80 1.50
N GLU A 78 6.67 -5.86 2.49
CA GLU A 78 6.68 -6.92 3.50
C GLU A 78 6.73 -6.30 4.88
N LEU A 79 5.90 -6.80 5.78
CA LEU A 79 5.98 -6.44 7.20
C LEU A 79 6.85 -7.47 7.91
N ASP A 80 8.05 -7.05 8.30
CA ASP A 80 8.98 -7.91 9.03
C ASP A 80 8.68 -7.82 10.53
N THR A 81 8.18 -8.91 11.09
CA THR A 81 7.82 -9.03 12.49
C THR A 81 8.76 -9.97 13.26
N ASN A 82 9.90 -10.35 12.67
CA ASN A 82 10.84 -11.26 13.32
C ASN A 82 11.36 -10.73 14.65
N ASP A 83 11.45 -9.40 14.77
CA ASP A 83 11.69 -8.75 16.05
C ASP A 83 10.45 -7.94 16.40
N SER A 84 9.69 -8.41 17.41
CA SER A 84 8.44 -7.77 17.80
C SER A 84 8.62 -6.35 18.35
N GLN A 85 9.83 -6.00 18.79
CA GLN A 85 10.15 -4.68 19.30
C GLN A 85 10.65 -3.74 18.21
N ASP A 86 11.07 -4.29 17.08
CA ASP A 86 11.64 -3.53 15.96
C ASP A 86 10.99 -3.95 14.64
N LYS A 87 9.68 -3.79 14.59
CA LYS A 87 8.92 -4.06 13.35
C LYS A 87 9.33 -3.08 12.28
N LYS A 88 9.45 -3.58 11.05
CA LYS A 88 9.79 -2.72 9.92
C LYS A 88 9.08 -3.19 8.67
N ILE A 89 8.91 -2.27 7.75
CA ILE A 89 8.37 -2.55 6.42
C ILE A 89 9.54 -2.54 5.45
N ILE A 90 9.67 -3.61 4.67
CA ILE A 90 10.71 -3.75 3.67
C ILE A 90 10.05 -3.65 2.31
N LYS A 91 10.55 -2.75 1.45
CA LYS A 91 10.12 -2.65 0.05
C LYS A 91 11.23 -3.16 -0.85
N THR A 92 10.88 -4.05 -1.77
CA THR A 92 11.78 -4.54 -2.82
C THR A 92 11.21 -4.11 -4.15
N ILE A 93 12.04 -3.46 -4.99
CA ILE A 93 11.63 -2.90 -6.27
C ILE A 93 12.38 -3.60 -7.38
N ARG A 94 11.65 -4.05 -8.40
CA ARG A 94 12.24 -4.69 -9.57
C ARG A 94 11.73 -4.02 -10.83
N PHE A 95 12.64 -3.88 -11.82
CA PHE A 95 12.33 -3.30 -13.12
C PHE A 95 12.46 -4.37 -14.19
N GLU A 96 11.51 -4.41 -15.11
CA GLU A 96 11.55 -5.37 -16.22
C GLU A 96 12.71 -5.08 -17.16
N ASN A 97 12.90 -3.82 -17.51
CA ASN A 97 13.96 -3.40 -18.43
C ASN A 97 15.21 -2.98 -17.66
N GLN A 98 16.35 -3.15 -18.29
CA GLN A 98 17.61 -2.71 -17.70
C GLN A 98 17.67 -1.19 -17.70
N LEU A 99 17.98 -0.62 -16.55
CA LEU A 99 18.20 0.81 -16.36
C LEU A 99 19.63 1.06 -15.90
N SER A 100 20.12 2.27 -16.13
CA SER A 100 21.45 2.65 -15.63
C SER A 100 21.42 2.72 -14.09
N ASP A 101 22.60 2.60 -13.49
CA ASP A 101 22.72 2.73 -12.04
C ASP A 101 22.20 4.09 -11.55
N GLU A 102 22.46 5.14 -12.31
CA GLU A 102 21.96 6.48 -11.97
C GLU A 102 20.43 6.56 -11.99
N GLN A 103 19.80 5.96 -13.00
CA GLN A 103 18.34 5.90 -13.09
C GLN A 103 17.72 5.10 -11.93
N VAL A 104 18.30 3.96 -11.60
CA VAL A 104 17.84 3.10 -10.49
C VAL A 104 17.96 3.86 -9.17
N GLU A 105 19.10 4.49 -8.93
CA GLU A 105 19.32 5.25 -7.70
C GLU A 105 18.31 6.39 -7.56
N ARG A 106 18.02 7.08 -8.66
CA ARG A 106 17.02 8.14 -8.66
C ARG A 106 15.61 7.60 -8.36
N LEU A 107 15.26 6.48 -8.97
CA LEU A 107 13.96 5.86 -8.73
C LEU A 107 13.82 5.39 -7.28
N TYR A 108 14.88 4.87 -6.68
CA TYR A 108 14.82 4.51 -5.25
C TYR A 108 14.55 5.74 -4.37
N ALA A 109 15.17 6.87 -4.68
CA ALA A 109 14.92 8.11 -3.94
C ALA A 109 13.46 8.56 -4.12
N ILE A 110 12.91 8.44 -5.32
CA ILE A 110 11.52 8.79 -5.61
C ILE A 110 10.55 7.83 -4.89
N ALA A 111 10.90 6.56 -4.76
CA ALA A 111 10.07 5.57 -4.07
C ALA A 111 9.78 5.95 -2.62
N GLU A 112 10.68 6.65 -1.96
CA GLU A 112 10.49 7.10 -0.58
C GLU A 112 9.51 8.27 -0.46
N LYS A 113 9.15 8.89 -1.58
CA LYS A 113 8.32 10.09 -1.62
C LYS A 113 6.88 9.82 -2.01
N CYS A 114 6.47 8.55 -2.15
CA CYS A 114 5.08 8.26 -2.47
C CYS A 114 4.17 8.70 -1.30
N PRO A 115 2.95 9.17 -1.58
CA PRO A 115 2.09 9.74 -0.53
C PRO A 115 1.82 8.80 0.64
N VAL A 116 1.62 7.50 0.38
CA VAL A 116 1.36 6.52 1.45
C VAL A 116 2.61 6.32 2.29
N ALA A 117 3.80 6.23 1.67
CA ALA A 117 5.05 6.11 2.42
C ALA A 117 5.27 7.31 3.34
N LYS A 118 4.94 8.50 2.87
CA LYS A 118 5.02 9.72 3.70
C LYS A 118 4.10 9.66 4.90
N LEU A 119 2.85 9.21 4.71
CA LEU A 119 1.90 9.08 5.82
C LEU A 119 2.40 8.08 6.87
N ILE A 120 3.04 6.99 6.43
CA ILE A 120 3.59 5.98 7.34
C ILE A 120 4.77 6.53 8.14
N SER A 121 5.63 7.33 7.50
CA SER A 121 6.84 7.88 8.14
C SER A 121 6.57 9.11 9.00
N GLU A 122 5.41 9.73 8.85
CA GLU A 122 5.01 10.90 9.63
C GLU A 122 4.09 10.49 10.77
N VAL A 123 4.10 11.27 11.85
CA VAL A 123 3.11 11.09 12.93
C VAL A 123 1.84 11.81 12.53
N VAL A 124 0.84 11.07 12.07
CA VAL A 124 -0.46 11.62 11.68
C VAL A 124 -1.45 11.37 12.82
N PRO A 125 -1.93 12.43 13.50
CA PRO A 125 -2.86 12.24 14.59
C PRO A 125 -4.18 11.61 14.15
N MET A 126 -4.73 10.75 14.99
CA MET A 126 -6.07 10.22 14.81
C MET A 126 -7.02 10.89 15.79
N LYS A 127 -8.14 11.34 15.27
CA LYS A 127 -9.18 11.96 16.08
C LYS A 127 -10.44 11.11 16.01
N MET A 128 -11.02 10.77 17.18
CA MET A 128 -12.26 10.02 17.24
C MET A 128 -13.44 10.98 17.27
N ASN A 129 -14.43 10.73 16.44
CA ASN A 129 -15.72 11.43 16.47
C ASN A 129 -16.79 10.43 16.88
N TYR A 130 -17.66 10.87 17.79
CA TYR A 130 -18.76 10.06 18.31
C TYR A 130 -20.10 10.62 17.89
#